data_0aa35c5aaafcafde8b3c62152da0582e
#
_entry.id   0aa35c5aaafcafde8b3c62152da0582e
#
_cell.length_a   1.000
_cell.length_b   1.000
_cell.length_c   1.000
_cell.angle_alpha   90.00
_cell.angle_beta   90.00
_cell.angle_gamma   90.00
#
_symmetry.space_group_name_H-M   'P 1'
#
loop_
_entity.id
_entity.type
_entity.pdbx_description
1 polymer ?
#
loop_
_entity_poly.entity_id
_entity_poly.type
_entity_poly.pdbx_seq_one_letter_code
_entity_poly.pdbx_strand_id
1 'polypeptide(L)'
;MTLLAFDTATERLTIALRRDHETWSHAGDGGARASATLVPAILALLQGAGLALADLDVIAFGRGPGAFTGLRTACSVAQGLAFGADKPVLPIDSLLAVAEDARADAADFRVWVAIDARMDQIYAAEYEYEGGRWTTHAAPMLTDCEALSARWHAAPPDAIAGDALRVFAARLATADALLFPEARPDATAMLALAETAWRAGEAVDAALALPLYVRDKVAETTAERAARALEKA
;
A
#
# COMPACT_ATOMS: atom_id res chain seq x y z
N MET A 1 22.12 7.64 3.28
CA MET A 1 20.96 7.07 4.00
C MET A 1 20.63 5.70 3.40
N THR A 2 20.49 4.71 4.25
CA THR A 2 20.15 3.33 3.86
C THR A 2 18.73 2.99 4.32
N LEU A 3 17.83 2.76 3.39
CA LEU A 3 16.40 2.60 3.63
C LEU A 3 15.91 1.29 3.03
N LEU A 4 15.20 0.50 3.84
CA LEU A 4 14.46 -0.68 3.41
C LEU A 4 12.96 -0.35 3.36
N ALA A 5 12.29 -0.68 2.26
CA ALA A 5 10.85 -0.56 2.12
C ALA A 5 10.24 -1.89 1.66
N PHE A 6 9.04 -2.23 2.13
CA PHE A 6 8.28 -3.39 1.61
C PHE A 6 6.77 -3.23 1.83
N ASP A 7 6.01 -3.86 0.95
CA ASP A 7 4.55 -3.96 1.03
C ASP A 7 4.07 -5.39 0.75
N THR A 8 3.05 -5.81 1.47
CA THR A 8 2.36 -7.11 1.31
C THR A 8 0.83 -6.95 1.37
N ALA A 9 0.33 -5.73 1.14
CA ALA A 9 -1.09 -5.41 1.23
C ALA A 9 -1.94 -6.06 0.13
N THR A 10 -1.31 -6.52 -0.97
CA THR A 10 -1.95 -7.12 -2.13
C THR A 10 -1.50 -8.57 -2.37
N GLU A 11 -1.90 -9.16 -3.50
CA GLU A 11 -1.42 -10.47 -3.95
C GLU A 11 0.06 -10.47 -4.37
N ARG A 12 0.69 -9.31 -4.44
CA ARG A 12 2.12 -9.16 -4.68
C ARG A 12 2.83 -8.73 -3.40
N LEU A 13 4.04 -9.24 -3.27
CA LEU A 13 5.02 -8.80 -2.30
C LEU A 13 6.03 -7.95 -3.05
N THR A 14 6.33 -6.77 -2.55
CA THR A 14 7.38 -5.91 -3.10
C THR A 14 8.34 -5.50 -2.00
N ILE A 15 9.64 -5.45 -2.33
CA ILE A 15 10.72 -5.05 -1.43
C ILE A 15 11.64 -4.13 -2.22
N ALA A 16 12.09 -3.05 -1.62
CA ALA A 16 13.12 -2.19 -2.17
C ALA A 16 14.11 -1.77 -1.09
N LEU A 17 15.36 -1.67 -1.47
CA LEU A 17 16.46 -1.21 -0.64
C LEU A 17 17.13 -0.08 -1.36
N ARG A 18 17.45 1.01 -0.68
CA ARG A 18 18.24 2.11 -1.22
C ARG A 18 19.36 2.50 -0.27
N ARG A 19 20.54 2.68 -0.83
CA ARG A 19 21.68 3.31 -0.17
C ARG A 19 22.22 4.39 -1.09
N ASP A 20 22.11 5.62 -0.66
CA ASP A 20 22.47 6.81 -1.43
C ASP A 20 21.77 6.85 -2.81
N HIS A 21 22.49 6.59 -3.89
CA HIS A 21 21.93 6.58 -5.27
C HIS A 21 21.69 5.17 -5.82
N GLU A 22 22.08 4.13 -5.09
CA GLU A 22 21.89 2.76 -5.52
C GLU A 22 20.56 2.20 -4.98
N THR A 23 19.81 1.53 -5.84
CA THR A 23 18.52 0.91 -5.49
C THR A 23 18.50 -0.54 -5.96
N TRP A 24 18.08 -1.42 -5.07
CA TRP A 24 17.81 -2.84 -5.34
C TRP A 24 16.35 -3.10 -5.05
N SER A 25 15.71 -3.93 -5.86
CA SER A 25 14.32 -4.30 -5.65
C SER A 25 14.07 -5.78 -5.90
N HIS A 26 13.01 -6.29 -5.29
CA HIS A 26 12.51 -7.63 -5.47
C HIS A 26 10.99 -7.62 -5.45
N ALA A 27 10.38 -8.41 -6.33
CA ALA A 27 8.94 -8.65 -6.34
C ALA A 27 8.66 -10.14 -6.40
N GLY A 28 7.63 -10.57 -5.69
CA GLY A 28 7.24 -11.98 -5.61
C GLY A 28 5.76 -12.16 -5.30
N ASP A 29 5.38 -13.40 -5.04
CA ASP A 29 4.03 -13.75 -4.62
C ASP A 29 3.78 -13.25 -3.19
N GLY A 30 2.72 -12.48 -3.02
CA GLY A 30 2.21 -12.02 -1.74
C GLY A 30 1.14 -12.95 -1.16
N GLY A 31 0.11 -12.35 -0.55
CA GLY A 31 -1.02 -13.09 0.02
C GLY A 31 -0.58 -14.06 1.11
N ALA A 32 -1.07 -15.30 1.07
CA ALA A 32 -0.77 -16.32 2.09
C ALA A 32 0.71 -16.74 2.15
N ARG A 33 1.48 -16.54 1.08
CA ARG A 33 2.90 -16.90 1.01
C ARG A 33 3.83 -15.84 1.59
N ALA A 34 3.37 -14.60 1.71
CA ALA A 34 4.19 -13.48 2.18
C ALA A 34 4.87 -13.76 3.52
N SER A 35 4.19 -14.41 4.46
CA SER A 35 4.73 -14.73 5.78
C SER A 35 5.95 -15.67 5.74
N ALA A 36 6.04 -16.55 4.72
CA ALA A 36 7.16 -17.47 4.58
C ALA A 36 8.30 -16.90 3.73
N THR A 37 8.01 -15.97 2.82
CA THR A 37 8.96 -15.51 1.79
C THR A 37 9.54 -14.14 2.06
N LEU A 38 8.85 -13.25 2.79
CA LEU A 38 9.25 -11.86 2.99
C LEU A 38 10.63 -11.73 3.66
N VAL A 39 10.83 -12.35 4.82
CA VAL A 39 12.11 -12.25 5.56
C VAL A 39 13.27 -12.85 4.76
N PRO A 40 13.18 -14.06 4.21
CA PRO A 40 14.24 -14.59 3.33
C PRO A 40 14.58 -13.68 2.15
N ALA A 41 13.56 -13.08 1.50
CA ALA A 41 13.77 -12.19 0.37
C ALA A 41 14.46 -10.87 0.79
N ILE A 42 14.09 -10.28 1.94
CA ILE A 42 14.75 -9.10 2.51
C ILE A 42 16.23 -9.42 2.78
N LEU A 43 16.53 -10.55 3.44
CA LEU A 43 17.89 -10.91 3.76
C LEU A 43 18.73 -11.19 2.51
N ALA A 44 18.15 -11.83 1.49
CA ALA A 44 18.82 -12.05 0.20
C ALA A 44 19.11 -10.71 -0.51
N LEU A 45 18.18 -9.75 -0.46
CA LEU A 45 18.37 -8.43 -1.06
C LEU A 45 19.48 -7.65 -0.37
N LEU A 46 19.52 -7.65 0.98
CA LEU A 46 20.59 -7.04 1.78
C LEU A 46 21.94 -7.68 1.46
N GLN A 47 22.01 -9.01 1.44
CA GLN A 47 23.24 -9.72 1.10
C GLN A 47 23.73 -9.38 -0.30
N GLY A 48 22.83 -9.31 -1.29
CA GLY A 48 23.13 -8.93 -2.67
C GLY A 48 23.70 -7.50 -2.78
N ALA A 49 23.27 -6.59 -1.89
CA ALA A 49 23.75 -5.23 -1.78
C ALA A 49 25.02 -5.11 -0.91
N GLY A 50 25.51 -6.18 -0.31
CA GLY A 50 26.65 -6.15 0.62
C GLY A 50 26.34 -5.42 1.93
N LEU A 51 25.08 -5.47 2.40
CA LEU A 51 24.59 -4.79 3.58
C LEU A 51 24.10 -5.78 4.64
N ALA A 52 24.21 -5.38 5.90
CA ALA A 52 23.57 -6.03 7.04
C ALA A 52 22.36 -5.21 7.51
N LEU A 53 21.49 -5.81 8.33
CA LEU A 53 20.36 -5.09 8.96
C LEU A 53 20.82 -3.90 9.79
N ALA A 54 21.99 -4.00 10.42
CA ALA A 54 22.57 -2.91 11.23
C ALA A 54 22.92 -1.66 10.40
N ASP A 55 23.15 -1.82 9.09
CA ASP A 55 23.49 -0.71 8.18
C ASP A 55 22.27 0.11 7.74
N LEU A 56 21.05 -0.36 8.04
CA LEU A 56 19.84 0.40 7.78
C LEU A 56 19.72 1.60 8.72
N ASP A 57 19.21 2.71 8.21
CA ASP A 57 18.81 3.86 9.03
C ASP A 57 17.36 3.74 9.47
N VAL A 58 16.49 3.19 8.61
CA VAL A 58 15.04 3.08 8.85
C VAL A 58 14.42 1.97 8.01
N ILE A 59 13.30 1.42 8.50
CA ILE A 59 12.50 0.40 7.82
C ILE A 59 11.10 0.96 7.55
N ALA A 60 10.77 1.15 6.27
CA ALA A 60 9.43 1.52 5.83
C ALA A 60 8.61 0.27 5.51
N PHE A 61 7.34 0.27 5.86
CA PHE A 61 6.42 -0.82 5.55
C PHE A 61 5.04 -0.32 5.16
N GLY A 62 4.39 -1.03 4.24
CA GLY A 62 3.00 -0.77 3.89
C GLY A 62 2.07 -1.14 5.04
N ARG A 63 1.44 -0.13 5.64
CA ARG A 63 0.51 -0.36 6.76
C ARG A 63 -0.91 -0.69 6.30
N GLY A 64 -1.20 -0.58 4.99
CA GLY A 64 -2.51 -0.77 4.41
C GLY A 64 -3.20 0.54 3.97
N PRO A 65 -4.49 0.47 3.63
CA PRO A 65 -5.37 -0.70 3.70
C PRO A 65 -5.05 -1.78 2.67
N GLY A 66 -5.51 -3.01 2.90
CA GLY A 66 -5.27 -4.14 2.03
C GLY A 66 -5.68 -5.47 2.66
N ALA A 67 -5.10 -6.57 2.15
CA ALA A 67 -5.36 -7.92 2.64
C ALA A 67 -4.92 -8.08 4.10
N PHE A 68 -5.85 -8.49 4.96
CA PHE A 68 -5.67 -8.56 6.41
C PHE A 68 -4.42 -9.36 6.86
N THR A 69 -4.18 -10.52 6.23
CA THR A 69 -3.00 -11.34 6.52
C THR A 69 -1.72 -10.63 6.09
N GLY A 70 -1.74 -9.99 4.91
CA GLY A 70 -0.61 -9.24 4.38
C GLY A 70 -0.22 -8.09 5.30
N LEU A 71 -1.19 -7.25 5.72
CA LEU A 71 -0.93 -6.12 6.62
C LEU A 71 -0.27 -6.54 7.93
N ARG A 72 -0.74 -7.64 8.53
CA ARG A 72 -0.13 -8.20 9.75
C ARG A 72 1.27 -8.74 9.50
N THR A 73 1.49 -9.38 8.37
CA THR A 73 2.81 -9.86 7.98
C THR A 73 3.79 -8.70 7.84
N ALA A 74 3.44 -7.65 7.08
CA ALA A 74 4.29 -6.46 6.93
C ALA A 74 4.61 -5.82 8.29
N CYS A 75 3.59 -5.58 9.10
CA CYS A 75 3.73 -4.97 10.41
C CYS A 75 4.62 -5.80 11.34
N SER A 76 4.37 -7.11 11.47
CA SER A 76 5.15 -8.00 12.36
C SER A 76 6.59 -8.15 11.90
N VAL A 77 6.84 -8.19 10.59
CA VAL A 77 8.20 -8.26 10.04
C VAL A 77 8.92 -6.93 10.27
N ALA A 78 8.26 -5.79 10.03
CA ALA A 78 8.83 -4.48 10.33
C ALA A 78 9.23 -4.35 11.80
N GLN A 79 8.34 -4.73 12.72
CA GLN A 79 8.63 -4.76 14.16
C GLN A 79 9.82 -5.67 14.49
N GLY A 80 9.81 -6.91 14.00
CA GLY A 80 10.86 -7.89 14.32
C GLY A 80 12.24 -7.46 13.80
N LEU A 81 12.34 -6.97 12.57
CA LEU A 81 13.58 -6.48 12.00
C LEU A 81 14.07 -5.21 12.71
N ALA A 82 13.16 -4.28 12.99
CA ALA A 82 13.47 -3.02 13.65
C ALA A 82 13.96 -3.24 15.08
N PHE A 83 13.30 -4.09 15.86
CA PHE A 83 13.78 -4.48 17.20
C PHE A 83 15.15 -5.19 17.14
N GLY A 84 15.33 -6.11 16.19
CA GLY A 84 16.60 -6.84 16.05
C GLY A 84 17.77 -5.98 15.64
N ALA A 85 17.52 -4.87 14.95
CA ALA A 85 18.55 -3.96 14.44
C ALA A 85 18.63 -2.64 15.21
N ASP A 86 17.77 -2.41 16.20
CA ASP A 86 17.64 -1.12 16.94
C ASP A 86 17.38 0.06 15.98
N LYS A 87 16.36 -0.10 15.11
CA LYS A 87 16.00 0.89 14.08
C LYS A 87 14.56 1.36 14.22
N PRO A 88 14.26 2.62 13.89
CA PRO A 88 12.90 3.11 13.79
C PRO A 88 12.20 2.58 12.54
N VAL A 89 10.87 2.73 12.51
CA VAL A 89 10.02 2.35 11.39
C VAL A 89 9.24 3.53 10.83
N LEU A 90 8.87 3.43 9.54
CA LEU A 90 8.00 4.36 8.83
C LEU A 90 6.78 3.61 8.30
N PRO A 91 5.60 3.77 8.92
CA PRO A 91 4.36 3.22 8.40
C PRO A 91 3.86 4.05 7.21
N ILE A 92 3.84 3.48 6.01
CA ILE A 92 3.40 4.13 4.77
C ILE A 92 2.02 3.60 4.38
N ASP A 93 1.10 4.50 4.01
CA ASP A 93 -0.20 4.09 3.48
C ASP A 93 -0.02 3.39 2.13
N SER A 94 -0.54 2.16 2.01
CA SER A 94 -0.41 1.38 0.76
C SER A 94 -1.13 2.04 -0.41
N LEU A 95 -2.24 2.77 -0.18
CA LEU A 95 -2.89 3.53 -1.25
C LEU A 95 -2.05 4.73 -1.69
N LEU A 96 -1.35 5.40 -0.78
CA LEU A 96 -0.44 6.48 -1.15
C LEU A 96 0.75 5.94 -1.97
N ALA A 97 1.22 4.72 -1.68
CA ALA A 97 2.23 4.06 -2.50
C ALA A 97 1.72 3.77 -3.93
N VAL A 98 0.43 3.43 -4.11
CA VAL A 98 -0.20 3.32 -5.44
C VAL A 98 -0.25 4.67 -6.15
N ALA A 99 -0.57 5.76 -5.43
CA ALA A 99 -0.57 7.11 -5.99
C ALA A 99 0.82 7.53 -6.47
N GLU A 100 1.86 7.25 -5.68
CA GLU A 100 3.26 7.54 -6.03
C GLU A 100 3.73 6.70 -7.22
N ASP A 101 3.36 5.41 -7.29
CA ASP A 101 3.67 4.55 -8.44
C ASP A 101 3.02 5.08 -9.73
N ALA A 102 1.77 5.55 -9.67
CA ALA A 102 1.06 6.14 -10.80
C ALA A 102 1.62 7.51 -11.21
N ARG A 103 2.08 8.32 -10.26
CA ARG A 103 2.64 9.66 -10.50
C ARG A 103 3.91 9.60 -11.34
N ALA A 104 4.73 8.58 -11.13
CA ALA A 104 6.07 8.49 -11.71
C ALA A 104 6.88 9.79 -11.48
N ASP A 105 7.12 10.58 -12.54
CA ASP A 105 7.91 11.82 -12.48
C ASP A 105 7.06 13.10 -12.68
N ALA A 106 5.71 12.99 -12.62
CA ALA A 106 4.85 14.16 -12.77
C ALA A 106 5.09 15.18 -11.63
N ALA A 107 5.24 16.45 -11.98
CA ALA A 107 5.48 17.53 -11.02
C ALA A 107 4.25 17.86 -10.19
N ASP A 108 3.07 17.81 -10.82
CA ASP A 108 1.78 17.98 -10.19
C ASP A 108 0.89 16.80 -10.61
N PHE A 109 0.19 16.19 -9.65
CA PHE A 109 -0.62 15.00 -9.92
C PHE A 109 -1.74 14.85 -8.91
N ARG A 110 -2.99 14.83 -9.37
CA ARG A 110 -4.16 14.56 -8.54
C ARG A 110 -4.81 13.25 -8.98
N VAL A 111 -5.02 12.34 -8.02
CA VAL A 111 -5.43 10.98 -8.34
C VAL A 111 -6.36 10.40 -7.28
N TRP A 112 -7.40 9.72 -7.74
CA TRP A 112 -8.13 8.75 -6.95
C TRP A 112 -7.44 7.40 -7.07
N VAL A 113 -7.12 6.81 -5.93
CA VAL A 113 -6.66 5.43 -5.85
C VAL A 113 -7.85 4.53 -5.54
N ALA A 114 -7.98 3.43 -6.28
CA ALA A 114 -9.02 2.44 -6.10
C ALA A 114 -8.43 1.03 -6.26
N ILE A 115 -8.40 0.24 -5.19
CA ILE A 115 -7.92 -1.15 -5.20
C ILE A 115 -9.02 -2.12 -4.76
N ASP A 116 -8.99 -3.34 -5.29
CA ASP A 116 -9.92 -4.40 -4.94
C ASP A 116 -9.82 -4.76 -3.46
N ALA A 117 -10.88 -4.50 -2.70
CA ALA A 117 -10.98 -4.85 -1.29
C ALA A 117 -11.61 -6.23 -1.08
N ARG A 118 -11.86 -7.00 -2.14
CA ARG A 118 -12.66 -8.24 -2.14
C ARG A 118 -14.10 -8.03 -1.69
N MET A 119 -14.92 -9.06 -1.79
CA MET A 119 -16.34 -9.03 -1.39
C MET A 119 -17.13 -7.92 -2.08
N ASP A 120 -16.80 -7.64 -3.34
CA ASP A 120 -17.43 -6.62 -4.17
C ASP A 120 -17.25 -5.18 -3.63
N GLN A 121 -16.17 -4.92 -2.91
CA GLN A 121 -15.83 -3.64 -2.31
C GLN A 121 -14.48 -3.12 -2.81
N ILE A 122 -14.25 -1.84 -2.60
CA ILE A 122 -13.08 -1.10 -3.06
C ILE A 122 -12.49 -0.33 -1.87
N TYR A 123 -11.19 -0.41 -1.67
CA TYR A 123 -10.46 0.60 -0.88
C TYR A 123 -10.15 1.78 -1.78
N ALA A 124 -10.58 2.96 -1.40
CA ALA A 124 -10.38 4.18 -2.17
C ALA A 124 -9.85 5.32 -1.32
N ALA A 125 -9.08 6.21 -1.94
CA ALA A 125 -8.57 7.45 -1.35
C ALA A 125 -8.30 8.47 -2.45
N GLU A 126 -8.25 9.76 -2.12
CA GLU A 126 -7.87 10.82 -3.05
C GLU A 126 -6.64 11.56 -2.54
N TYR A 127 -5.65 11.71 -3.41
CA TYR A 127 -4.39 12.36 -3.12
C TYR A 127 -4.04 13.40 -4.18
N GLU A 128 -3.30 14.42 -3.77
CA GLU A 128 -2.74 15.44 -4.66
C GLU A 128 -1.26 15.64 -4.33
N TYR A 129 -0.44 15.58 -5.36
CA TYR A 129 0.98 15.93 -5.29
C TYR A 129 1.20 17.29 -5.91
N GLU A 130 1.68 18.22 -5.11
CA GLU A 130 2.02 19.58 -5.53
C GLU A 130 3.20 20.08 -4.71
N GLY A 131 4.10 20.81 -5.36
CA GLY A 131 5.25 21.42 -4.69
C GLY A 131 6.16 20.43 -3.95
N GLY A 132 6.28 19.18 -4.44
CA GLY A 132 7.11 18.14 -3.83
C GLY A 132 6.46 17.43 -2.65
N ARG A 133 5.15 17.57 -2.43
CA ARG A 133 4.45 17.06 -1.26
C ARG A 133 3.10 16.45 -1.62
N TRP A 134 2.77 15.34 -0.99
CA TRP A 134 1.44 14.75 -1.05
C TRP A 134 0.48 15.35 -0.02
N THR A 135 -0.74 15.62 -0.46
CA THR A 135 -1.88 16.03 0.39
C THR A 135 -3.02 15.02 0.22
N THR A 136 -3.65 14.62 1.32
CA THR A 136 -4.80 13.72 1.32
C THR A 136 -6.10 14.53 1.27
N HIS A 137 -6.88 14.42 0.19
CA HIS A 137 -8.19 15.06 0.05
C HIS A 137 -9.34 14.16 0.53
N ALA A 138 -9.23 12.86 0.28
CA ALA A 138 -10.12 11.86 0.87
C ALA A 138 -9.28 10.75 1.51
N ALA A 139 -9.45 10.58 2.83
CA ALA A 139 -8.74 9.54 3.58
C ALA A 139 -9.13 8.14 3.08
N PRO A 140 -8.25 7.13 3.26
CA PRO A 140 -8.56 5.74 2.91
C PRO A 140 -9.91 5.29 3.46
N MET A 141 -10.78 4.82 2.58
CA MET A 141 -12.14 4.38 2.89
C MET A 141 -12.46 3.05 2.22
N LEU A 142 -13.44 2.33 2.77
CA LEU A 142 -14.07 1.19 2.14
C LEU A 142 -15.38 1.65 1.48
N THR A 143 -15.56 1.32 0.20
CA THR A 143 -16.71 1.72 -0.60
C THR A 143 -17.08 0.62 -1.60
N ASP A 144 -18.10 0.84 -2.41
CA ASP A 144 -18.47 0.00 -3.54
C ASP A 144 -18.45 0.78 -4.86
N CYS A 145 -18.69 0.08 -5.97
CA CYS A 145 -18.67 0.69 -7.31
C CYS A 145 -19.71 1.80 -7.48
N GLU A 146 -20.91 1.63 -6.92
CA GLU A 146 -22.01 2.58 -7.08
C GLU A 146 -21.72 3.89 -6.35
N ALA A 147 -21.35 3.80 -5.08
CA ALA A 147 -21.01 4.96 -4.26
C ALA A 147 -19.79 5.71 -4.80
N LEU A 148 -18.76 4.99 -5.26
CA LEU A 148 -17.56 5.59 -5.83
C LEU A 148 -17.86 6.27 -7.18
N SER A 149 -18.64 5.62 -8.06
CA SER A 149 -19.06 6.19 -9.35
C SER A 149 -19.94 7.44 -9.15
N ALA A 150 -20.84 7.44 -8.17
CA ALA A 150 -21.66 8.59 -7.84
C ALA A 150 -20.78 9.79 -7.37
N ARG A 151 -19.76 9.52 -6.56
CA ARG A 151 -18.78 10.54 -6.12
C ARG A 151 -18.00 11.12 -7.30
N TRP A 152 -17.50 10.28 -8.21
CA TRP A 152 -16.78 10.70 -9.40
C TRP A 152 -17.67 11.42 -10.43
N HIS A 153 -18.96 11.08 -10.46
CA HIS A 153 -19.91 11.84 -11.28
C HIS A 153 -20.13 13.26 -10.75
N ALA A 154 -20.17 13.42 -9.43
CA ALA A 154 -20.34 14.75 -8.79
C ALA A 154 -19.06 15.62 -8.85
N ALA A 155 -17.90 14.98 -8.78
CA ALA A 155 -16.58 15.62 -8.87
C ALA A 155 -15.65 14.71 -9.70
N PRO A 156 -15.62 14.91 -11.04
CA PRO A 156 -14.82 14.07 -11.93
C PRO A 156 -13.33 14.07 -11.57
N PRO A 157 -12.70 12.89 -11.44
CA PRO A 157 -11.28 12.79 -11.15
C PRO A 157 -10.43 13.13 -12.38
N ASP A 158 -9.25 13.73 -12.15
CA ASP A 158 -8.26 13.94 -13.20
C ASP A 158 -7.59 12.60 -13.59
N ALA A 159 -7.29 11.77 -12.59
CA ALA A 159 -6.69 10.46 -12.75
C ALA A 159 -7.26 9.44 -11.77
N ILE A 160 -7.22 8.16 -12.16
CA ILE A 160 -7.60 7.02 -11.32
C ILE A 160 -6.50 5.95 -11.43
N ALA A 161 -6.04 5.43 -10.29
CA ALA A 161 -5.00 4.42 -10.21
C ALA A 161 -5.45 3.20 -9.39
N GLY A 162 -4.96 2.01 -9.77
CA GLY A 162 -5.17 0.79 -9.02
C GLY A 162 -5.98 -0.27 -9.77
N ASP A 163 -5.92 -1.49 -9.25
CA ASP A 163 -6.45 -2.70 -9.89
C ASP A 163 -7.98 -2.81 -9.90
N ALA A 164 -8.69 -2.02 -9.11
CA ALA A 164 -10.16 -1.91 -9.19
C ALA A 164 -10.62 -1.52 -10.60
N LEU A 165 -9.82 -0.78 -11.36
CA LEU A 165 -10.06 -0.45 -12.76
C LEU A 165 -10.18 -1.68 -13.66
N ARG A 166 -9.47 -2.76 -13.35
CA ARG A 166 -9.57 -4.04 -14.07
C ARG A 166 -10.66 -4.94 -13.50
N VAL A 167 -10.71 -5.06 -12.17
CA VAL A 167 -11.65 -5.95 -11.49
C VAL A 167 -13.09 -5.51 -11.71
N PHE A 168 -13.34 -4.20 -11.74
CA PHE A 168 -14.67 -3.60 -11.83
C PHE A 168 -14.88 -2.80 -13.11
N ALA A 169 -14.10 -3.03 -14.16
CA ALA A 169 -14.05 -2.22 -15.39
C ALA A 169 -15.43 -1.84 -15.98
N ALA A 170 -16.38 -2.79 -16.02
CA ALA A 170 -17.73 -2.55 -16.56
C ALA A 170 -18.66 -1.81 -15.59
N ARG A 171 -18.26 -1.58 -14.35
CA ARG A 171 -19.10 -1.08 -13.26
C ARG A 171 -18.65 0.27 -12.71
N LEU A 172 -17.39 0.66 -12.94
CA LEU A 172 -16.84 1.95 -12.51
C LEU A 172 -17.02 2.99 -13.61
N ALA A 173 -17.71 4.08 -13.28
CA ALA A 173 -17.87 5.22 -14.17
C ALA A 173 -16.65 6.15 -14.07
N THR A 174 -15.64 5.90 -14.91
CA THR A 174 -14.34 6.60 -14.86
C THR A 174 -14.32 7.94 -15.62
N ALA A 175 -15.41 8.28 -16.36
CA ALA A 175 -15.48 9.48 -17.21
C ALA A 175 -14.24 9.59 -18.14
N ASP A 176 -13.67 10.82 -18.25
CA ASP A 176 -12.49 11.11 -19.07
C ASP A 176 -11.17 11.09 -18.29
N ALA A 177 -11.16 10.47 -17.08
CA ALA A 177 -9.97 10.40 -16.23
C ALA A 177 -8.83 9.64 -16.90
N LEU A 178 -7.60 10.03 -16.62
CA LEU A 178 -6.40 9.25 -16.97
C LEU A 178 -6.39 7.97 -16.11
N LEU A 179 -6.20 6.80 -16.74
CA LEU A 179 -6.29 5.51 -16.06
C LEU A 179 -4.94 4.83 -15.90
N PHE A 180 -4.62 4.41 -14.66
CA PHE A 180 -3.39 3.69 -14.30
C PHE A 180 -3.75 2.32 -13.67
N PRO A 181 -4.28 1.35 -14.44
CA PRO A 181 -4.77 0.07 -13.91
C PRO A 181 -3.67 -0.87 -13.41
N GLU A 182 -2.42 -0.60 -13.77
CA GLU A 182 -1.26 -1.39 -13.34
C GLU A 182 -0.55 -0.82 -12.10
N ALA A 183 -0.92 0.40 -11.68
CA ALA A 183 -0.37 1.01 -10.48
C ALA A 183 -0.71 0.18 -9.23
N ARG A 184 0.26 0.01 -8.36
CA ARG A 184 0.19 -0.86 -7.18
C ARG A 184 1.05 -0.33 -6.04
N PRO A 185 0.91 -0.86 -4.82
CA PRO A 185 1.82 -0.52 -3.73
C PRO A 185 3.20 -1.12 -4.05
N ASP A 186 4.02 -0.37 -4.77
CA ASP A 186 5.38 -0.77 -5.13
C ASP A 186 6.39 -0.24 -4.12
N ALA A 187 7.27 -1.11 -3.63
CA ALA A 187 8.27 -0.74 -2.64
C ALA A 187 9.27 0.29 -3.17
N THR A 188 9.51 0.35 -4.48
CA THR A 188 10.38 1.36 -5.09
C THR A 188 9.73 2.75 -4.99
N ALA A 189 8.42 2.86 -5.26
CA ALA A 189 7.67 4.09 -5.04
C ALA A 189 7.65 4.48 -3.55
N MET A 190 7.52 3.50 -2.65
CA MET A 190 7.58 3.74 -1.21
C MET A 190 8.90 4.33 -0.74
N LEU A 191 10.03 4.10 -1.42
CA LEU A 191 11.31 4.71 -1.05
C LEU A 191 11.26 6.25 -1.09
N ALA A 192 10.58 6.83 -2.08
CA ALA A 192 10.44 8.29 -2.18
C ALA A 192 9.56 8.86 -1.05
N LEU A 193 8.45 8.19 -0.76
CA LEU A 193 7.56 8.53 0.36
C LEU A 193 8.29 8.43 1.71
N ALA A 194 9.01 7.34 1.91
CA ALA A 194 9.75 7.09 3.14
C ALA A 194 10.90 8.09 3.35
N GLU A 195 11.58 8.51 2.28
CA GLU A 195 12.61 9.55 2.37
C GLU A 195 12.02 10.89 2.80
N THR A 196 10.87 11.25 2.25
CA THR A 196 10.15 12.47 2.62
C THR A 196 9.69 12.42 4.09
N ALA A 197 9.09 11.31 4.50
CA ALA A 197 8.65 11.09 5.88
C ALA A 197 9.84 11.08 6.88
N TRP A 198 10.96 10.48 6.49
CA TRP A 198 12.20 10.49 7.29
C TRP A 198 12.72 11.91 7.53
N ARG A 199 12.80 12.71 6.46
CA ARG A 199 13.22 14.11 6.57
C ARG A 199 12.26 14.97 7.40
N ALA A 200 10.97 14.62 7.42
CA ALA A 200 9.97 15.26 8.25
C ALA A 200 9.99 14.79 9.72
N GLY A 201 10.82 13.79 10.07
CA GLY A 201 10.91 13.25 11.43
C GLY A 201 9.72 12.38 11.83
N GLU A 202 9.04 11.74 10.85
CA GLU A 202 7.83 10.93 11.06
C GLU A 202 8.13 9.46 11.43
N ALA A 203 9.41 9.10 11.56
CA ALA A 203 9.78 7.77 12.00
C ALA A 203 9.35 7.53 13.45
N VAL A 204 8.83 6.34 13.71
CA VAL A 204 8.31 5.96 15.02
C VAL A 204 9.06 4.75 15.58
N ASP A 205 8.93 4.53 16.88
CA ASP A 205 9.41 3.31 17.54
C ASP A 205 8.75 2.06 16.92
N ALA A 206 9.50 0.98 16.82
CA ALA A 206 9.02 -0.28 16.26
C ALA A 206 7.75 -0.81 16.98
N ALA A 207 7.60 -0.57 18.27
CA ALA A 207 6.42 -0.95 19.03
C ALA A 207 5.14 -0.22 18.58
N LEU A 208 5.28 0.90 17.89
CA LEU A 208 4.18 1.71 17.35
C LEU A 208 3.87 1.37 15.88
N ALA A 209 4.56 0.39 15.28
CA ALA A 209 4.22 -0.13 13.96
C ALA A 209 2.85 -0.81 14.02
N LEU A 210 1.82 -0.17 13.50
CA LEU A 210 0.45 -0.67 13.50
C LEU A 210 -0.13 -0.69 12.08
N PRO A 211 -0.93 -1.71 11.73
CA PRO A 211 -1.65 -1.74 10.46
C PRO A 211 -2.83 -0.76 10.47
N LEU A 212 -3.15 -0.22 9.30
CA LEU A 212 -4.34 0.60 9.06
C LEU A 212 -5.52 -0.30 8.65
N TYR A 213 -6.43 -0.54 9.57
CA TYR A 213 -7.67 -1.26 9.29
C TYR A 213 -8.78 -0.27 8.92
N VAL A 214 -9.22 -0.32 7.66
CA VAL A 214 -10.36 0.48 7.16
C VAL A 214 -11.66 -0.34 7.15
N ARG A 215 -11.53 -1.67 7.12
CA ARG A 215 -12.66 -2.59 7.24
C ARG A 215 -12.85 -3.00 8.70
N ASP A 216 -13.95 -2.60 9.31
CA ASP A 216 -14.26 -2.93 10.71
C ASP A 216 -14.63 -4.42 10.88
N LYS A 217 -15.22 -5.05 9.87
CA LYS A 217 -15.70 -6.42 9.92
C LYS A 217 -15.04 -7.28 8.84
N VAL A 218 -14.12 -8.13 9.24
CA VAL A 218 -13.29 -8.93 8.30
C VAL A 218 -13.95 -10.25 7.89
N ALA A 219 -14.95 -10.74 8.65
CA ALA A 219 -15.66 -11.99 8.37
C ALA A 219 -17.14 -11.92 8.77
N GLU A 220 -17.98 -12.48 7.91
CA GLU A 220 -19.38 -12.75 8.28
C GLU A 220 -19.43 -13.82 9.36
N THR A 221 -20.26 -13.64 10.36
CA THR A 221 -20.58 -14.68 11.33
C THR A 221 -21.29 -15.85 10.61
N THR A 222 -21.30 -17.03 11.22
CA THR A 222 -22.01 -18.19 10.66
C THR A 222 -23.51 -17.90 10.44
N ALA A 223 -24.12 -17.08 11.31
CA ALA A 223 -25.51 -16.68 11.21
C ALA A 223 -25.76 -15.73 10.00
N GLU A 224 -24.87 -14.77 9.77
CA GLU A 224 -24.95 -13.86 8.62
C GLU A 224 -24.73 -14.58 7.30
N ARG A 225 -23.80 -15.54 7.26
CA ARG A 225 -23.58 -16.39 6.09
C ARG A 225 -24.81 -17.24 5.76
N ALA A 226 -25.49 -17.79 6.79
CA ALA A 226 -26.72 -18.54 6.62
C ALA A 226 -27.87 -17.66 6.13
N ALA A 227 -28.04 -16.45 6.67
CA ALA A 227 -29.05 -15.49 6.24
C ALA A 227 -28.86 -15.09 4.76
N ARG A 228 -27.62 -14.77 4.35
CA ARG A 228 -27.30 -14.43 2.96
C ARG A 228 -27.50 -15.59 1.97
N ALA A 229 -27.31 -16.83 2.42
CA ALA A 229 -27.59 -18.00 1.60
C ALA A 229 -29.09 -18.18 1.36
N LEU A 230 -29.94 -17.82 2.32
CA LEU A 230 -31.40 -17.86 2.20
C LEU A 230 -31.96 -16.74 1.31
N GLU A 231 -31.32 -15.58 1.24
CA GLU A 231 -31.73 -14.46 0.35
C GLU A 231 -31.38 -14.72 -1.14
N LYS A 232 -30.46 -15.66 -1.42
CA LYS A 232 -30.05 -16.02 -2.78
C LYS A 232 -30.72 -17.26 -3.34
N ALA A 233 -31.56 -17.92 -2.55
CA ALA A 233 -32.32 -19.12 -2.92
C ALA A 233 -33.80 -18.80 -3.27
#